data_62bd9445b827db7ce8bb856a1b12f45b
#
_entry.id   62bd9445b827db7ce8bb856a1b12f45b
#
_cell.length_a   1.000
_cell.length_b   1.000
_cell.length_c   1.000
_cell.angle_alpha   90.00
_cell.angle_beta   90.00
_cell.angle_gamma   90.00
#
_symmetry.space_group_name_H-M   'P 1'
#
loop_
_entity.id
_entity.type
_entity.pdbx_description
1 polymer ?
#
loop_
_entity_poly.entity_id
_entity_poly.type
_entity_poly.pdbx_seq_one_letter_code
_entity_poly.pdbx_strand_id
1 'polypeptide(L)'
;MDRVLNYIDGNWTEASDGVFFDVINPASGEIVAKAAKGTVDDAKRAIMAAKREFYENKNGWRRFSAVKRSEILLKIADKLESLRDEFARTETIDNGKPLREAYGDVDDAVSYIRYYAGAIRMPSGASYEVNDGFGPMHSYTIKEPVGVCGLITPWNYPLLMGVQKLAPALAAGNTVVFKPSSETPLSTVKFFEILAESEMPAGTVNLVMG
;
A
#
# COMPACT_ATOMS: atom_id res chain seq x y z
N MET A 1 17.21 -0.16 -20.01
CA MET A 1 17.05 -0.73 -18.65
C MET A 1 16.27 0.31 -17.85
N ASP A 2 15.12 -0.09 -17.38
CA ASP A 2 14.17 0.82 -16.74
C ASP A 2 14.66 1.21 -15.35
N ARG A 3 14.49 2.49 -14.99
CA ARG A 3 14.70 2.99 -13.64
C ARG A 3 13.38 2.98 -12.90
N VAL A 4 13.35 2.39 -11.71
CA VAL A 4 12.21 2.43 -10.81
C VAL A 4 12.53 3.35 -9.62
N LEU A 5 11.59 4.20 -9.27
CA LEU A 5 11.80 5.36 -8.40
C LEU A 5 11.03 5.21 -7.08
N ASN A 6 11.42 5.96 -6.07
CA ASN A 6 10.58 6.19 -4.90
C ASN A 6 9.32 6.97 -5.31
N TYR A 7 8.22 6.79 -4.57
CA TYR A 7 7.00 7.59 -4.74
C TYR A 7 6.70 8.33 -3.45
N ILE A 8 6.86 9.64 -3.44
CA ILE A 8 6.74 10.46 -2.22
C ILE A 8 5.88 11.68 -2.52
N ASP A 9 4.84 11.87 -1.71
CA ASP A 9 3.95 13.05 -1.80
C ASP A 9 3.36 13.25 -3.21
N GLY A 10 2.92 12.16 -3.84
CA GLY A 10 2.32 12.19 -5.18
C GLY A 10 3.32 12.27 -6.33
N ASN A 11 4.63 12.18 -6.07
CA ASN A 11 5.67 12.33 -7.08
C ASN A 11 6.63 11.15 -7.10
N TRP A 12 7.00 10.72 -8.30
CA TRP A 12 8.09 9.79 -8.52
C TRP A 12 9.43 10.53 -8.40
N THR A 13 10.32 10.05 -7.51
CA THR A 13 11.59 10.72 -7.21
C THR A 13 12.74 9.73 -7.13
N GLU A 14 13.92 10.14 -7.59
CA GLU A 14 15.17 9.42 -7.31
C GLU A 14 15.46 9.45 -5.79
N ALA A 15 16.39 8.61 -5.34
CA ALA A 15 16.94 8.73 -4.00
C ALA A 15 17.66 10.08 -3.84
N SER A 16 17.66 10.65 -2.63
CA SER A 16 18.23 11.97 -2.36
C SER A 16 19.73 12.07 -2.64
N ASP A 17 20.45 10.94 -2.65
CA ASP A 17 21.87 10.82 -3.02
C ASP A 17 22.10 10.37 -4.47
N GLY A 18 21.03 10.12 -5.23
CA GLY A 18 21.06 9.68 -6.62
C GLY A 18 21.55 8.23 -6.83
N VAL A 19 21.67 7.44 -5.75
CA VAL A 19 22.19 6.06 -5.82
C VAL A 19 21.08 5.10 -6.24
N PHE A 20 21.43 4.12 -7.09
CA PHE A 20 20.59 3.02 -7.53
C PHE A 20 21.24 1.68 -7.19
N PHE A 21 20.42 0.65 -7.03
CA PHE A 21 20.86 -0.74 -6.96
C PHE A 21 20.25 -1.55 -8.10
N ASP A 22 20.95 -2.64 -8.47
CA ASP A 22 20.50 -3.52 -9.54
C ASP A 22 19.41 -4.48 -9.03
N VAL A 23 18.35 -4.64 -9.81
CA VAL A 23 17.31 -5.67 -9.60
C VAL A 23 17.65 -6.81 -10.56
N ILE A 24 17.82 -7.99 -10.00
CA ILE A 24 18.33 -9.16 -10.74
C ILE A 24 17.23 -10.21 -10.85
N ASN A 25 17.01 -10.71 -12.06
CA ASN A 25 16.19 -11.91 -12.25
C ASN A 25 16.93 -13.13 -11.71
N PRO A 26 16.44 -13.79 -10.64
CA PRO A 26 17.15 -14.90 -10.01
C PRO A 26 17.24 -16.15 -10.89
N ALA A 27 16.40 -16.28 -11.92
CA ALA A 27 16.44 -17.41 -12.83
C ALA A 27 17.48 -17.28 -13.93
N SER A 28 17.78 -16.06 -14.39
CA SER A 28 18.76 -15.83 -15.47
C SER A 28 20.06 -15.16 -14.99
N GLY A 29 20.05 -14.52 -13.82
CA GLY A 29 21.15 -13.69 -13.34
C GLY A 29 21.27 -12.34 -14.06
N GLU A 30 20.32 -11.97 -14.91
CA GLU A 30 20.34 -10.73 -15.66
C GLU A 30 19.79 -9.57 -14.83
N ILE A 31 20.37 -8.38 -15.02
CA ILE A 31 19.84 -7.15 -14.44
C ILE A 31 18.60 -6.73 -15.25
N VAL A 32 17.43 -6.69 -14.61
CA VAL A 32 16.15 -6.36 -15.24
C VAL A 32 15.75 -4.91 -15.04
N ALA A 33 16.19 -4.27 -13.94
CA ALA A 33 15.95 -2.87 -13.67
C ALA A 33 17.03 -2.28 -12.76
N LYS A 34 16.99 -0.95 -12.57
CA LYS A 34 17.75 -0.24 -11.52
C LYS A 34 16.76 0.49 -10.61
N ALA A 35 16.78 0.16 -9.33
CA ALA A 35 15.90 0.72 -8.32
C ALA A 35 16.60 1.81 -7.50
N ALA A 36 15.90 2.90 -7.21
CA ALA A 36 16.40 3.95 -6.34
C ALA A 36 16.72 3.39 -4.96
N LYS A 37 17.92 3.68 -4.43
CA LYS A 37 18.33 3.27 -3.09
C LYS A 37 17.91 4.35 -2.09
N GLY A 38 16.66 4.25 -1.59
CA GLY A 38 16.11 5.22 -0.66
C GLY A 38 16.98 5.39 0.59
N THR A 39 17.14 6.65 0.97
CA THR A 39 17.93 7.06 2.13
C THR A 39 17.06 7.27 3.36
N VAL A 40 17.69 7.50 4.52
CA VAL A 40 17.00 7.93 5.74
C VAL A 40 16.24 9.23 5.52
N ASP A 41 16.77 10.15 4.70
CA ASP A 41 16.12 11.44 4.44
C ASP A 41 14.90 11.26 3.50
N ASP A 42 14.94 10.32 2.56
CA ASP A 42 13.77 9.95 1.76
C ASP A 42 12.66 9.37 2.65
N ALA A 43 13.02 8.49 3.57
CA ALA A 43 12.08 7.93 4.55
C ALA A 43 11.46 9.02 5.43
N LYS A 44 12.25 9.99 5.91
CA LYS A 44 11.73 11.14 6.66
C LYS A 44 10.78 11.99 5.82
N ARG A 45 11.11 12.28 4.56
CA ARG A 45 10.24 13.02 3.64
C ARG A 45 8.90 12.29 3.45
N ALA A 46 8.94 10.98 3.22
CA ALA A 46 7.74 10.15 3.08
C ALA A 46 6.87 10.17 4.35
N ILE A 47 7.48 10.05 5.54
CA ILE A 47 6.77 10.14 6.82
C ILE A 47 6.14 11.51 7.00
N MET A 48 6.84 12.59 6.67
CA MET A 48 6.31 13.95 6.79
C MET A 48 5.17 14.21 5.81
N ALA A 49 5.26 13.70 4.57
CA ALA A 49 4.17 13.76 3.61
C ALA A 49 2.91 13.03 4.13
N ALA A 50 3.08 11.80 4.61
CA ALA A 50 1.99 11.02 5.21
C ALA A 50 1.38 11.68 6.44
N LYS A 51 2.19 12.29 7.31
CA LYS A 51 1.71 13.06 8.48
C LYS A 51 0.91 14.28 8.07
N ARG A 52 1.42 15.06 7.13
CA ARG A 52 0.73 16.26 6.62
C ARG A 52 -0.62 15.88 6.03
N GLU A 53 -0.67 14.85 5.18
CA GLU A 53 -1.91 14.35 4.61
C GLU A 53 -2.91 13.91 5.70
N PHE A 54 -2.45 13.16 6.69
CA PHE A 54 -3.32 12.63 7.74
C PHE A 54 -3.83 13.69 8.71
N TYR A 55 -2.97 14.56 9.22
CA TYR A 55 -3.30 15.48 10.32
C TYR A 55 -3.77 16.85 9.85
N GLU A 56 -3.24 17.35 8.73
CA GLU A 56 -3.40 18.74 8.32
C GLU A 56 -4.37 18.90 7.15
N ASN A 57 -4.49 17.89 6.27
CA ASN A 57 -5.39 17.97 5.12
C ASN A 57 -6.86 17.81 5.53
N LYS A 58 -7.61 18.92 5.47
CA LYS A 58 -9.04 18.95 5.83
C LYS A 58 -9.91 18.15 4.86
N ASN A 59 -9.44 17.92 3.65
CA ASN A 59 -10.10 17.13 2.60
C ASN A 59 -9.33 15.84 2.29
N GLY A 60 -8.46 15.40 3.20
CA GLY A 60 -7.59 14.26 3.05
C GLY A 60 -8.28 12.92 3.18
N TRP A 61 -7.51 11.86 2.94
CA TRP A 61 -7.96 10.47 2.91
C TRP A 61 -8.76 10.05 4.14
N ARG A 62 -8.29 10.40 5.34
CA ARG A 62 -9.00 10.04 6.59
C ARG A 62 -10.40 10.65 6.69
N ARG A 63 -10.68 11.71 5.95
CA ARG A 63 -11.97 12.41 5.93
C ARG A 63 -12.95 11.84 4.92
N PHE A 64 -12.46 11.03 3.99
CA PHE A 64 -13.35 10.33 3.07
C PHE A 64 -14.24 9.37 3.84
N SER A 65 -15.52 9.32 3.44
CA SER A 65 -16.45 8.34 4.00
C SER A 65 -15.97 6.91 3.71
N ALA A 66 -16.41 5.94 4.53
CA ALA A 66 -16.16 4.53 4.28
C ALA A 66 -16.63 4.10 2.87
N VAL A 67 -17.75 4.67 2.39
CA VAL A 67 -18.26 4.41 1.03
C VAL A 67 -17.27 4.91 -0.01
N LYS A 68 -16.78 6.15 0.09
CA LYS A 68 -15.83 6.71 -0.89
C LYS A 68 -14.52 5.93 -0.91
N ARG A 69 -13.97 5.57 0.26
CA ARG A 69 -12.75 4.73 0.31
C ARG A 69 -12.98 3.35 -0.30
N SER A 70 -14.12 2.73 -0.02
CA SER A 70 -14.53 1.45 -0.62
C SER A 70 -14.55 1.53 -2.16
N GLU A 71 -15.19 2.56 -2.72
CA GLU A 71 -15.28 2.74 -4.18
C GLU A 71 -13.90 2.89 -4.83
N ILE A 72 -12.99 3.65 -4.20
CA ILE A 72 -11.62 3.81 -4.70
C ILE A 72 -10.87 2.47 -4.66
N LEU A 73 -10.97 1.74 -3.54
CA LEU A 73 -10.33 0.42 -3.41
C LEU A 73 -10.87 -0.59 -4.43
N LEU A 74 -12.18 -0.58 -4.73
CA LEU A 74 -12.76 -1.44 -5.76
C LEU A 74 -12.21 -1.09 -7.15
N LYS A 75 -12.09 0.19 -7.50
CA LYS A 75 -11.47 0.62 -8.77
C LYS A 75 -10.01 0.16 -8.87
N ILE A 76 -9.25 0.21 -7.77
CA ILE A 76 -7.87 -0.29 -7.70
C ILE A 76 -7.85 -1.81 -7.93
N ALA A 77 -8.76 -2.56 -7.31
CA ALA A 77 -8.87 -4.01 -7.51
C ALA A 77 -9.21 -4.36 -8.98
N ASP A 78 -10.15 -3.65 -9.58
CA ASP A 78 -10.54 -3.86 -10.98
C ASP A 78 -9.39 -3.53 -11.94
N LYS A 79 -8.62 -2.47 -11.65
CA LYS A 79 -7.43 -2.13 -12.44
C LYS A 79 -6.34 -3.19 -12.30
N LEU A 80 -6.05 -3.66 -11.08
CA LEU A 80 -5.09 -4.74 -10.84
C LEU A 80 -5.50 -6.02 -11.58
N GLU A 81 -6.77 -6.42 -11.50
CA GLU A 81 -7.30 -7.59 -12.20
C GLU A 81 -7.16 -7.44 -13.73
N SER A 82 -7.41 -6.27 -14.28
CA SER A 82 -7.25 -6.00 -15.72
C SER A 82 -5.81 -6.14 -16.20
N LEU A 83 -4.83 -5.99 -15.31
CA LEU A 83 -3.39 -6.12 -15.58
C LEU A 83 -2.80 -7.45 -15.07
N ARG A 84 -3.66 -8.44 -14.78
CA ARG A 84 -3.30 -9.72 -14.16
C ARG A 84 -2.10 -10.41 -14.80
N ASP A 85 -2.10 -10.53 -16.14
CA ASP A 85 -1.00 -11.18 -16.86
C ASP A 85 0.33 -10.41 -16.72
N GLU A 86 0.27 -9.11 -16.79
CA GLU A 86 1.43 -8.23 -16.64
C GLU A 86 2.04 -8.32 -15.24
N PHE A 87 1.22 -8.30 -14.19
CA PHE A 87 1.69 -8.45 -12.81
C PHE A 87 2.26 -9.84 -12.55
N ALA A 88 1.61 -10.91 -13.02
CA ALA A 88 2.10 -12.28 -12.83
C ALA A 88 3.47 -12.47 -13.51
N ARG A 89 3.67 -11.95 -14.72
CA ARG A 89 4.98 -11.98 -15.40
C ARG A 89 6.02 -11.16 -14.66
N THR A 90 5.66 -9.99 -14.15
CA THR A 90 6.56 -9.15 -13.34
C THR A 90 7.00 -9.89 -12.07
N GLU A 91 6.06 -10.52 -11.33
CA GLU A 91 6.38 -11.36 -10.15
C GLU A 91 7.34 -12.49 -10.51
N THR A 92 7.10 -13.20 -11.61
CA THR A 92 7.98 -14.30 -12.05
C THR A 92 9.40 -13.81 -12.35
N ILE A 93 9.54 -12.67 -13.03
CA ILE A 93 10.84 -12.10 -13.38
C ILE A 93 11.59 -11.59 -12.15
N ASP A 94 10.88 -10.95 -11.23
CA ASP A 94 11.43 -10.26 -10.06
C ASP A 94 11.78 -11.26 -8.92
N ASN A 95 10.91 -12.26 -8.69
CA ASN A 95 11.01 -13.21 -7.58
C ASN A 95 11.56 -14.59 -8.00
N GLY A 96 11.40 -14.97 -9.27
CA GLY A 96 11.77 -16.30 -9.77
C GLY A 96 10.72 -17.39 -9.54
N LYS A 97 9.55 -17.09 -9.00
CA LYS A 97 8.49 -18.09 -8.80
C LYS A 97 7.86 -18.54 -10.12
N PRO A 98 7.29 -19.76 -10.18
CA PRO A 98 6.58 -20.22 -11.35
C PRO A 98 5.41 -19.29 -11.71
N LEU A 99 5.23 -19.01 -13.00
CA LEU A 99 4.16 -18.11 -13.50
C LEU A 99 2.76 -18.52 -13.01
N ARG A 100 2.51 -19.82 -12.88
CA ARG A 100 1.23 -20.33 -12.35
C ARG A 100 0.97 -19.85 -10.93
N GLU A 101 2.00 -19.85 -10.07
CA GLU A 101 1.89 -19.38 -8.68
C GLU A 101 1.71 -17.85 -8.65
N ALA A 102 2.42 -17.13 -9.52
CA ALA A 102 2.30 -15.68 -9.63
C ALA A 102 0.88 -15.25 -10.03
N TYR A 103 0.19 -15.99 -10.90
CA TYR A 103 -1.23 -15.74 -11.19
C TYR A 103 -2.12 -15.87 -9.94
N GLY A 104 -1.88 -16.90 -9.13
CA GLY A 104 -2.60 -17.10 -7.87
C GLY A 104 -2.39 -15.91 -6.90
N ASP A 105 -1.16 -15.42 -6.79
CA ASP A 105 -0.83 -14.28 -5.94
C ASP A 105 -1.56 -12.99 -6.37
N VAL A 106 -1.70 -12.76 -7.68
CA VAL A 106 -2.46 -11.61 -8.20
C VAL A 106 -3.96 -11.76 -7.90
N ASP A 107 -4.52 -12.96 -8.11
CA ASP A 107 -5.94 -13.25 -7.83
C ASP A 107 -6.24 -13.07 -6.34
N ASP A 108 -5.37 -13.54 -5.46
CA ASP A 108 -5.47 -13.36 -4.02
C ASP A 108 -5.34 -11.87 -3.63
N ALA A 109 -4.40 -11.12 -4.23
CA ALA A 109 -4.26 -9.69 -3.99
C ALA A 109 -5.55 -8.93 -4.34
N VAL A 110 -6.15 -9.20 -5.50
CA VAL A 110 -7.44 -8.62 -5.90
C VAL A 110 -8.53 -8.96 -4.88
N SER A 111 -8.58 -10.22 -4.44
CA SER A 111 -9.55 -10.69 -3.44
C SER A 111 -9.40 -9.97 -2.11
N TYR A 112 -8.16 -9.77 -1.62
CA TYR A 112 -7.89 -9.01 -0.40
C TYR A 112 -8.36 -7.56 -0.48
N ILE A 113 -8.09 -6.86 -1.60
CA ILE A 113 -8.56 -5.48 -1.76
C ILE A 113 -10.09 -5.43 -1.71
N ARG A 114 -10.78 -6.32 -2.44
CA ARG A 114 -12.25 -6.40 -2.48
C ARG A 114 -12.83 -6.74 -1.11
N TYR A 115 -12.19 -7.64 -0.36
CA TYR A 115 -12.60 -7.97 1.01
C TYR A 115 -12.60 -6.73 1.92
N TYR A 116 -11.49 -5.98 1.97
CA TYR A 116 -11.41 -4.80 2.83
C TYR A 116 -12.26 -3.63 2.33
N ALA A 117 -12.45 -3.49 1.03
CA ALA A 117 -13.42 -2.54 0.47
C ALA A 117 -14.85 -2.83 0.92
N GLY A 118 -15.23 -4.11 1.04
CA GLY A 118 -16.51 -4.52 1.63
C GLY A 118 -16.56 -4.35 3.14
N ALA A 119 -15.53 -4.81 3.85
CA ALA A 119 -15.48 -4.82 5.32
C ALA A 119 -15.58 -3.42 5.93
N ILE A 120 -14.99 -2.40 5.29
CA ILE A 120 -15.02 -1.02 5.80
C ILE A 120 -16.42 -0.40 5.79
N ARG A 121 -17.35 -0.92 4.98
CA ARG A 121 -18.72 -0.45 4.89
C ARG A 121 -19.62 -0.99 6.01
N MET A 122 -19.14 -2.00 6.75
CA MET A 122 -19.90 -2.59 7.85
C MET A 122 -19.72 -1.74 9.12
N PRO A 123 -20.81 -1.39 9.83
CA PRO A 123 -20.69 -0.74 11.12
C PRO A 123 -19.88 -1.62 12.07
N SER A 124 -18.95 -1.01 12.78
CA SER A 124 -18.13 -1.73 13.74
C SER A 124 -18.01 -0.93 15.03
N GLY A 125 -18.14 -1.63 16.13
CA GLY A 125 -18.10 -1.08 17.47
C GLY A 125 -18.98 -1.91 18.40
N ALA A 126 -18.88 -1.63 19.68
CA ALA A 126 -19.71 -2.25 20.70
C ALA A 126 -20.43 -1.18 21.50
N SER A 127 -21.60 -1.50 22.01
CA SER A 127 -22.42 -0.64 22.85
C SER A 127 -22.81 -1.40 24.10
N TYR A 128 -22.64 -0.80 25.26
CA TYR A 128 -22.87 -1.41 26.54
C TYR A 128 -23.67 -0.47 27.45
N GLU A 129 -24.61 -1.04 28.21
CA GLU A 129 -25.16 -0.41 29.39
C GLU A 129 -24.30 -0.81 30.59
N VAL A 130 -23.79 0.15 31.32
CA VAL A 130 -22.96 -0.02 32.51
C VAL A 130 -23.69 0.59 33.69
N ASN A 131 -23.81 -0.16 34.76
CA ASN A 131 -24.29 0.36 36.06
C ASN A 131 -23.23 0.09 37.11
N ASP A 132 -22.47 1.12 37.46
CA ASP A 132 -21.34 1.08 38.37
C ASP A 132 -21.66 1.58 39.80
N GLY A 133 -22.94 1.83 40.08
CA GLY A 133 -23.38 2.39 41.33
C GLY A 133 -23.58 3.89 41.35
N PHE A 134 -23.18 4.61 40.32
CA PHE A 134 -23.42 6.05 40.13
C PHE A 134 -24.64 6.37 39.24
N GLY A 135 -25.25 5.32 38.69
CA GLY A 135 -26.42 5.40 37.82
C GLY A 135 -26.17 4.70 36.47
N PRO A 136 -27.20 4.60 35.63
CA PRO A 136 -27.07 3.97 34.32
C PRO A 136 -26.22 4.84 33.39
N MET A 137 -25.17 4.23 32.84
CA MET A 137 -24.31 4.83 31.82
C MET A 137 -24.37 4.02 30.53
N HIS A 138 -24.30 4.74 29.40
CA HIS A 138 -24.18 4.14 28.09
C HIS A 138 -22.73 4.30 27.59
N SER A 139 -22.05 3.17 27.37
CA SER A 139 -20.69 3.12 26.83
C SER A 139 -20.68 2.56 25.43
N TYR A 140 -19.94 3.15 24.53
CA TYR A 140 -19.77 2.65 23.16
C TYR A 140 -18.33 2.83 22.66
N THR A 141 -17.92 2.00 21.72
CA THR A 141 -16.62 2.08 21.07
C THR A 141 -16.74 2.60 19.64
N ILE A 142 -15.79 3.44 19.24
CA ILE A 142 -15.65 3.91 17.85
C ILE A 142 -14.28 3.46 17.37
N LYS A 143 -14.22 2.88 16.17
CA LYS A 143 -12.94 2.58 15.52
C LYS A 143 -12.49 3.79 14.70
N GLU A 144 -11.25 4.22 14.94
CA GLU A 144 -10.62 5.33 14.23
C GLU A 144 -9.32 4.87 13.56
N PRO A 145 -8.87 5.54 12.48
CA PRO A 145 -7.56 5.25 11.91
C PRO A 145 -6.45 5.58 12.91
N VAL A 146 -5.42 4.73 12.93
CA VAL A 146 -4.25 4.85 13.84
C VAL A 146 -3.37 6.06 13.49
N GLY A 147 -3.32 6.41 12.20
CA GLY A 147 -2.48 7.52 11.72
C GLY A 147 -1.62 7.14 10.53
N VAL A 148 -0.31 7.33 10.67
CA VAL A 148 0.69 6.95 9.66
C VAL A 148 1.18 5.53 9.94
N CYS A 149 1.02 4.65 8.96
CA CYS A 149 1.43 3.24 9.04
C CYS A 149 2.73 3.02 8.25
N GLY A 150 3.78 2.52 8.92
CA GLY A 150 4.96 1.97 8.25
C GLY A 150 4.74 0.51 7.87
N LEU A 151 4.79 0.19 6.58
CA LEU A 151 4.57 -1.15 6.05
C LEU A 151 5.85 -1.68 5.42
N ILE A 152 6.37 -2.79 5.95
CA ILE A 152 7.58 -3.46 5.45
C ILE A 152 7.20 -4.86 5.01
N THR A 153 7.64 -5.27 3.81
CA THR A 153 7.29 -6.57 3.24
C THR A 153 8.53 -7.38 2.85
N PRO A 154 8.43 -8.72 2.94
CA PRO A 154 9.48 -9.63 2.51
C PRO A 154 9.49 -9.81 0.98
N TRP A 155 10.41 -10.64 0.50
CA TRP A 155 10.64 -10.91 -0.92
C TRP A 155 9.82 -12.06 -1.51
N ASN A 156 9.26 -12.96 -0.69
CA ASN A 156 8.67 -14.21 -1.17
C ASN A 156 7.27 -14.08 -1.79
N TYR A 157 6.48 -13.08 -1.39
CA TYR A 157 5.18 -12.72 -1.95
C TYR A 157 5.09 -11.19 -2.11
N PRO A 158 5.86 -10.59 -3.04
CA PRO A 158 6.05 -9.13 -3.10
C PRO A 158 4.75 -8.36 -3.21
N LEU A 159 3.93 -8.67 -4.22
CA LEU A 159 2.63 -8.03 -4.42
C LEU A 159 1.63 -8.40 -3.31
N LEU A 160 1.43 -9.69 -3.08
CA LEU A 160 0.39 -10.19 -2.17
C LEU A 160 0.60 -9.68 -0.74
N MET A 161 1.82 -9.82 -0.19
CA MET A 161 2.14 -9.32 1.16
C MET A 161 2.04 -7.79 1.24
N GLY A 162 2.34 -7.10 0.13
CA GLY A 162 2.13 -5.66 0.01
C GLY A 162 0.66 -5.29 0.15
N VAL A 163 -0.19 -5.93 -0.63
CA VAL A 163 -1.64 -5.71 -0.62
C VAL A 163 -2.27 -6.11 0.72
N GLN A 164 -1.84 -7.22 1.33
CA GLN A 164 -2.33 -7.65 2.65
C GLN A 164 -2.12 -6.60 3.75
N LYS A 165 -1.13 -5.72 3.61
CA LYS A 165 -0.87 -4.62 4.55
C LYS A 165 -1.51 -3.30 4.08
N LEU A 166 -1.43 -3.00 2.79
CA LEU A 166 -1.98 -1.77 2.21
C LEU A 166 -3.50 -1.71 2.28
N ALA A 167 -4.18 -2.78 1.89
CA ALA A 167 -5.64 -2.79 1.80
C ALA A 167 -6.32 -2.48 3.15
N PRO A 168 -6.00 -3.16 4.27
CA PRO A 168 -6.60 -2.83 5.57
C PRO A 168 -6.19 -1.44 6.08
N ALA A 169 -4.94 -1.01 5.88
CA ALA A 169 -4.48 0.31 6.31
C ALA A 169 -5.25 1.42 5.60
N LEU A 170 -5.37 1.34 4.28
CA LEU A 170 -6.10 2.32 3.47
C LEU A 170 -7.62 2.26 3.72
N ALA A 171 -8.20 1.07 3.81
CA ALA A 171 -9.62 0.90 4.13
C ALA A 171 -9.97 1.61 5.46
N ALA A 172 -9.14 1.44 6.49
CA ALA A 172 -9.34 2.09 7.78
C ALA A 172 -9.15 3.62 7.76
N GLY A 173 -8.60 4.20 6.68
CA GLY A 173 -8.37 5.65 6.55
C GLY A 173 -7.00 6.12 7.02
N ASN A 174 -6.03 5.21 7.17
CA ASN A 174 -4.64 5.56 7.48
C ASN A 174 -3.90 6.06 6.24
N THR A 175 -2.81 6.79 6.46
CA THR A 175 -1.79 7.07 5.45
C THR A 175 -0.62 6.12 5.63
N VAL A 176 0.17 5.92 4.57
CA VAL A 176 1.12 4.82 4.51
C VAL A 176 2.49 5.28 4.02
N VAL A 177 3.54 4.76 4.65
CA VAL A 177 4.90 4.70 4.12
C VAL A 177 5.26 3.23 3.94
N PHE A 178 5.45 2.83 2.70
CA PHE A 178 5.68 1.45 2.32
C PHE A 178 7.14 1.21 1.91
N LYS A 179 7.72 0.12 2.39
CA LYS A 179 9.07 -0.33 2.03
C LYS A 179 9.01 -1.80 1.58
N PRO A 180 9.15 -2.09 0.28
CA PRO A 180 9.30 -3.46 -0.21
C PRO A 180 10.67 -4.03 0.13
N SER A 181 10.85 -5.33 -0.08
CA SER A 181 12.17 -5.92 -0.13
C SER A 181 12.99 -5.34 -1.29
N SER A 182 14.28 -5.12 -1.07
CA SER A 182 15.21 -4.71 -2.14
C SER A 182 15.38 -5.79 -3.21
N GLU A 183 15.15 -7.06 -2.84
CA GLU A 183 15.29 -8.21 -3.76
C GLU A 183 14.17 -8.28 -4.80
N THR A 184 12.97 -7.76 -4.49
CA THR A 184 11.78 -7.92 -5.31
C THR A 184 10.89 -6.66 -5.30
N PRO A 185 11.36 -5.53 -5.84
CA PRO A 185 10.61 -4.27 -5.76
C PRO A 185 9.62 -4.06 -6.91
N LEU A 186 9.75 -4.79 -8.05
CA LEU A 186 9.11 -4.39 -9.31
C LEU A 186 7.59 -4.45 -9.28
N SER A 187 7.01 -5.55 -8.78
CA SER A 187 5.55 -5.68 -8.71
C SER A 187 4.93 -4.67 -7.74
N THR A 188 5.66 -4.33 -6.66
CA THR A 188 5.23 -3.28 -5.74
C THR A 188 5.25 -1.90 -6.41
N VAL A 189 6.32 -1.56 -7.13
CA VAL A 189 6.39 -0.28 -7.87
C VAL A 189 5.25 -0.18 -8.87
N LYS A 190 5.02 -1.23 -9.65
CA LYS A 190 3.91 -1.31 -10.61
C LYS A 190 2.54 -1.16 -9.92
N PHE A 191 2.35 -1.70 -8.73
CA PHE A 191 1.13 -1.50 -7.96
C PHE A 191 0.99 -0.04 -7.49
N PHE A 192 2.11 0.61 -7.13
CA PHE A 192 2.10 2.05 -6.81
C PHE A 192 1.78 2.94 -8.01
N GLU A 193 2.02 2.51 -9.26
CA GLU A 193 1.53 3.22 -10.46
C GLU A 193 -0.01 3.24 -10.49
N ILE A 194 -0.67 2.10 -10.16
CA ILE A 194 -2.13 2.07 -10.03
C ILE A 194 -2.62 2.99 -8.90
N LEU A 195 -1.91 2.99 -7.76
CA LEU A 195 -2.27 3.86 -6.64
C LEU A 195 -2.09 5.34 -6.99
N ALA A 196 -1.05 5.69 -7.74
CA ALA A 196 -0.76 7.06 -8.18
C ALA A 196 -1.82 7.60 -9.15
N GLU A 197 -2.41 6.73 -9.98
CA GLU A 197 -3.50 7.09 -10.91
C GLU A 197 -4.87 7.16 -10.21
N SER A 198 -4.97 6.73 -8.96
CA SER A 198 -6.23 6.71 -8.21
C SER A 198 -6.65 8.09 -7.70
N GLU A 199 -7.90 8.18 -7.19
CA GLU A 199 -8.42 9.41 -6.59
C GLU A 199 -7.90 9.68 -5.14
N MET A 200 -6.83 9.00 -4.73
CA MET A 200 -6.23 9.24 -3.40
C MET A 200 -5.45 10.55 -3.38
N PRO A 201 -5.59 11.37 -2.33
CA PRO A 201 -4.78 12.58 -2.17
C PRO A 201 -3.27 12.27 -2.11
N ALA A 202 -2.45 13.20 -2.62
CA ALA A 202 -1.00 13.12 -2.49
C ALA A 202 -0.59 12.95 -1.02
N GLY A 203 0.41 12.13 -0.75
CA GLY A 203 0.84 11.79 0.61
C GLY A 203 0.05 10.66 1.29
N THR A 204 -1.11 10.23 0.75
CA THR A 204 -1.86 9.09 1.29
C THR A 204 -1.02 7.81 1.27
N VAL A 205 -0.35 7.54 0.16
CA VAL A 205 0.60 6.44 0.00
C VAL A 205 1.97 6.97 -0.41
N ASN A 206 3.00 6.42 0.20
CA ASN A 206 4.39 6.75 -0.11
C ASN A 206 5.19 5.47 -0.18
N LEU A 207 6.12 5.38 -1.14
CA LEU A 207 7.01 4.25 -1.40
C LEU A 207 8.46 4.69 -1.24
N VAL A 208 9.20 4.00 -0.39
CA VAL A 208 10.65 4.18 -0.24
C VAL A 208 11.30 2.82 -0.44
N MET A 209 12.16 2.71 -1.45
CA MET A 209 12.89 1.49 -1.77
C MET A 209 14.26 1.45 -1.07
N GLY A 210 14.91 0.28 -1.04
CA GLY A 210 16.23 0.13 -0.44
C GLY A 210 16.30 -0.80 0.76
#